data_2faf8d07c9b0be546f4cf9ad2611193f
#
_entry.id   2faf8d07c9b0be546f4cf9ad2611193f
#
_cell.length_a   1.000
_cell.length_b   1.000
_cell.length_c   1.000
_cell.angle_alpha   90.00
_cell.angle_beta   90.00
_cell.angle_gamma   90.00
#
_symmetry.space_group_name_H-M   'P 1'
#
loop_
_entity.id
_entity.type
_entity.pdbx_description
1 polymer ?
#
loop_
_entity_poly.entity_id
_entity_poly.type
_entity_poly.pdbx_seq_one_letter_code
_entity_poly.pdbx_strand_id
1 'polypeptide(L)'
;MNKRAVAILLVGMISSGMIYFHPVYAHNFGGDESASFFAKVAEIKTEINFISKHVSDSNAIDYYSDALGEYWNANDTREMEERNALLQKEIPATINSTISDARSGNQAAVSTDVSQLNGYLDEAIPVRIDKDKLNNSTVHALAVTFVLKEVLEKYGDAINSTVNLNDISQINMGGNVQQMSVPIVDQLKYENSMGLATAAQQLFNDLAAKNTDKSTSNDKISAALTKLLQDLNNKADRNTVMTDVHIKIHPDLVSAYNIQTVPEFPMPALLIIISIVAMITITRFRSMKLRQ
;
A
#
# COMPACT_ATOMS: atom_id res chain seq x y z
N MET A 1 -10.88 38.62 -37.75
CA MET A 1 -9.81 38.19 -36.87
C MET A 1 -8.81 37.36 -37.67
N ASN A 2 -7.53 37.71 -37.67
CA ASN A 2 -6.54 37.13 -38.54
C ASN A 2 -6.24 35.68 -38.11
N LYS A 3 -6.31 34.68 -39.03
CA LYS A 3 -6.18 33.26 -38.74
C LYS A 3 -4.89 32.89 -37.96
N ARG A 4 -3.83 33.70 -38.10
CA ARG A 4 -2.58 33.57 -37.34
C ARG A 4 -2.76 34.00 -35.86
N ALA A 5 -3.61 34.97 -35.57
CA ALA A 5 -3.89 35.41 -34.21
C ALA A 5 -4.69 34.37 -33.41
N VAL A 6 -5.60 33.64 -34.06
CA VAL A 6 -6.35 32.54 -33.44
C VAL A 6 -5.45 31.33 -33.09
N ALA A 7 -4.48 31.00 -33.96
CA ALA A 7 -3.54 29.93 -33.68
C ALA A 7 -2.58 30.24 -32.52
N ILE A 8 -2.13 31.51 -32.42
CA ILE A 8 -1.26 31.96 -31.31
C ILE A 8 -2.04 32.00 -30.00
N LEU A 9 -3.31 32.40 -30.04
CA LEU A 9 -4.19 32.42 -28.84
C LEU A 9 -4.51 31.00 -28.34
N LEU A 10 -4.70 30.03 -29.24
CA LEU A 10 -4.90 28.61 -28.90
C LEU A 10 -3.64 27.97 -28.30
N VAL A 11 -2.46 28.27 -28.84
CA VAL A 11 -1.19 27.77 -28.28
C VAL A 11 -0.90 28.45 -26.93
N GLY A 12 -1.22 29.75 -26.80
CA GLY A 12 -1.08 30.48 -25.53
C GLY A 12 -2.02 29.96 -24.42
N MET A 13 -3.25 29.57 -24.74
CA MET A 13 -4.17 28.96 -23.75
C MET A 13 -3.75 27.54 -23.33
N ILE A 14 -3.16 26.78 -24.22
CA ILE A 14 -2.64 25.45 -23.89
C ILE A 14 -1.40 25.57 -22.98
N SER A 15 -0.52 26.55 -23.24
CA SER A 15 0.69 26.74 -22.42
C SER A 15 0.40 27.40 -21.07
N SER A 16 -0.60 28.26 -20.95
CA SER A 16 -0.99 28.85 -19.66
C SER A 16 -1.80 27.90 -18.78
N GLY A 17 -2.51 26.93 -19.36
CA GLY A 17 -3.17 25.84 -18.60
C GLY A 17 -2.22 24.83 -17.97
N MET A 18 -0.97 24.73 -18.46
CA MET A 18 0.03 23.82 -17.91
C MET A 18 0.73 24.33 -16.64
N ILE A 19 0.57 25.59 -16.26
CA ILE A 19 1.32 26.19 -15.14
C ILE A 19 0.65 25.99 -13.78
N TYR A 20 -0.61 25.51 -13.76
CA TYR A 20 -1.36 25.30 -12.51
C TYR A 20 -1.68 23.83 -12.18
N PHE A 21 -1.05 22.89 -12.86
CA PHE A 21 -1.09 21.51 -12.37
C PHE A 21 -0.11 21.37 -11.21
N HIS A 22 -0.60 21.55 -9.98
CA HIS A 22 0.04 20.90 -8.86
C HIS A 22 0.06 19.41 -9.20
N PRO A 23 1.23 18.75 -9.16
CA PRO A 23 1.25 17.31 -9.29
C PRO A 23 0.42 16.75 -8.15
N VAL A 24 -0.79 16.29 -8.45
CA VAL A 24 -1.49 15.36 -7.57
C VAL A 24 -0.65 14.10 -7.64
N TYR A 25 0.14 13.87 -6.61
CA TYR A 25 0.91 12.65 -6.44
C TYR A 25 -0.08 11.52 -6.13
N ALA A 26 -0.68 10.97 -7.15
CA ALA A 26 -1.28 9.67 -7.06
C ALA A 26 -0.11 8.68 -6.93
N HIS A 27 0.02 8.08 -5.75
CA HIS A 27 1.14 7.21 -5.43
C HIS A 27 0.82 5.79 -5.88
N ASN A 28 1.00 5.51 -7.17
CA ASN A 28 1.18 4.12 -7.58
C ASN A 28 2.66 3.79 -7.40
N PHE A 29 2.99 3.05 -6.35
CA PHE A 29 4.32 2.53 -6.12
C PHE A 29 4.53 1.38 -7.11
N GLY A 30 5.54 1.49 -7.98
CA GLY A 30 5.92 0.43 -8.90
C GLY A 30 6.13 -0.89 -8.14
N GLY A 31 5.63 -2.00 -8.69
CA GLY A 31 5.72 -3.30 -8.05
C GLY A 31 7.16 -3.80 -7.97
N ASP A 32 7.80 -3.64 -6.79
CA ASP A 32 9.04 -4.35 -6.46
C ASP A 32 8.65 -5.65 -5.76
N GLU A 33 8.94 -6.80 -6.37
CA GLU A 33 8.58 -8.11 -5.84
C GLU A 33 9.19 -8.39 -4.45
N SER A 34 10.39 -7.88 -4.20
CA SER A 34 11.05 -8.03 -2.91
C SER A 34 10.34 -7.23 -1.82
N ALA A 35 9.94 -5.99 -2.12
CA ALA A 35 9.15 -5.17 -1.20
C ALA A 35 7.77 -5.78 -0.92
N SER A 36 7.12 -6.30 -1.97
CA SER A 36 5.85 -7.01 -1.85
C SER A 36 5.98 -8.26 -0.96
N PHE A 37 7.09 -8.99 -1.08
CA PHE A 37 7.30 -10.17 -0.24
C PHE A 37 7.56 -9.81 1.24
N PHE A 38 8.31 -8.73 1.52
CA PHE A 38 8.45 -8.23 2.91
C PHE A 38 7.10 -7.83 3.52
N ALA A 39 6.28 -7.11 2.77
CA ALA A 39 4.94 -6.74 3.21
C ALA A 39 4.08 -7.98 3.48
N LYS A 40 4.03 -8.91 2.54
CA LYS A 40 3.30 -10.17 2.64
C LYS A 40 3.69 -10.99 3.88
N VAL A 41 4.97 -11.08 4.21
CA VAL A 41 5.42 -11.75 5.44
C VAL A 41 4.88 -11.06 6.69
N ALA A 42 4.87 -9.72 6.72
CA ALA A 42 4.33 -8.97 7.85
C ALA A 42 2.81 -9.14 7.98
N GLU A 43 2.10 -9.18 6.85
CA GLU A 43 0.67 -9.44 6.77
C GLU A 43 0.33 -10.84 7.26
N ILE A 44 1.00 -11.90 6.77
CA ILE A 44 0.81 -13.27 7.23
C ILE A 44 1.04 -13.39 8.75
N LYS A 45 2.12 -12.78 9.27
CA LYS A 45 2.40 -12.77 10.72
C LYS A 45 1.28 -12.08 11.50
N THR A 46 0.68 -11.03 10.94
CA THR A 46 -0.45 -10.32 11.55
C THR A 46 -1.68 -11.22 11.62
N GLU A 47 -2.08 -11.82 10.50
CA GLU A 47 -3.26 -12.68 10.42
C GLU A 47 -3.16 -13.90 11.34
N ILE A 48 -2.02 -14.59 11.33
CA ILE A 48 -1.83 -15.77 12.17
C ILE A 48 -1.84 -15.44 13.66
N ASN A 49 -1.35 -14.25 14.04
CA ASN A 49 -1.45 -13.76 15.41
C ASN A 49 -2.91 -13.46 15.80
N PHE A 50 -3.75 -12.99 14.87
CA PHE A 50 -5.18 -12.83 15.15
C PHE A 50 -5.89 -14.18 15.31
N ILE A 51 -5.61 -15.17 14.47
CA ILE A 51 -6.12 -16.54 14.67
C ILE A 51 -5.77 -17.03 16.07
N SER A 52 -4.56 -16.77 16.56
CA SER A 52 -4.15 -17.19 17.90
C SER A 52 -4.86 -16.48 19.05
N LYS A 53 -5.39 -15.28 18.81
CA LYS A 53 -6.20 -14.53 19.78
C LYS A 53 -7.67 -14.92 19.77
N HIS A 54 -8.15 -15.48 18.68
CA HIS A 54 -9.54 -15.83 18.44
C HIS A 54 -9.80 -17.34 18.41
N VAL A 55 -9.00 -18.11 19.17
CA VAL A 55 -9.16 -19.59 19.25
C VAL A 55 -10.59 -19.92 19.66
N SER A 56 -11.22 -20.86 18.95
CA SER A 56 -12.64 -21.26 19.06
C SER A 56 -13.67 -20.26 18.53
N ASP A 57 -13.27 -19.10 18.02
CA ASP A 57 -14.18 -18.18 17.33
C ASP A 57 -14.18 -18.51 15.82
N SER A 58 -15.15 -19.28 15.38
CA SER A 58 -15.21 -19.74 13.98
C SER A 58 -15.29 -18.58 12.98
N ASN A 59 -16.02 -17.49 13.31
CA ASN A 59 -16.18 -16.36 12.40
C ASN A 59 -14.84 -15.61 12.22
N ALA A 60 -14.14 -15.37 13.30
CA ALA A 60 -12.83 -14.72 13.26
C ALA A 60 -11.79 -15.61 12.55
N ILE A 61 -11.77 -16.92 12.86
CA ILE A 61 -10.87 -17.88 12.23
C ILE A 61 -11.12 -17.93 10.72
N ASP A 62 -12.37 -17.99 10.27
CA ASP A 62 -12.70 -18.01 8.84
C ASP A 62 -12.23 -16.74 8.15
N TYR A 63 -12.52 -15.57 8.74
CA TYR A 63 -12.09 -14.27 8.19
C TYR A 63 -10.56 -14.18 8.01
N TYR A 64 -9.78 -14.47 9.07
CA TYR A 64 -8.32 -14.40 9.00
C TYR A 64 -7.71 -15.52 8.16
N SER A 65 -8.36 -16.67 8.04
CA SER A 65 -7.93 -17.76 7.16
C SER A 65 -8.08 -17.42 5.69
N ASP A 66 -9.16 -16.73 5.32
CA ASP A 66 -9.36 -16.25 3.96
C ASP A 66 -8.27 -15.24 3.57
N ALA A 67 -7.97 -14.28 4.46
CA ALA A 67 -6.86 -13.33 4.26
C ALA A 67 -5.50 -14.04 4.10
N LEU A 68 -5.21 -15.06 4.91
CA LEU A 68 -4.00 -15.87 4.76
C LEU A 68 -3.92 -16.56 3.38
N GLY A 69 -5.04 -17.01 2.83
CA GLY A 69 -5.11 -17.59 1.49
C GLY A 69 -4.81 -16.58 0.37
N GLU A 70 -5.10 -15.30 0.58
CA GLU A 70 -4.72 -14.20 -0.33
C GLU A 70 -3.21 -13.93 -0.27
N TYR A 71 -2.63 -13.91 0.94
CA TYR A 71 -1.20 -13.61 1.13
C TYR A 71 -0.27 -14.78 0.80
N TRP A 72 -0.67 -16.04 1.04
CA TRP A 72 0.10 -17.21 0.66
C TRP A 72 -0.69 -18.10 -0.28
N ASN A 73 -0.49 -17.93 -1.57
CA ASN A 73 -1.22 -18.63 -2.62
C ASN A 73 -0.36 -19.68 -3.36
N ALA A 74 -0.94 -20.33 -4.36
CA ALA A 74 -0.28 -21.37 -5.14
C ALA A 74 0.98 -20.88 -5.90
N ASN A 75 1.04 -19.60 -6.29
CA ASN A 75 2.22 -19.04 -6.95
C ASN A 75 3.37 -18.89 -5.97
N ASP A 76 3.11 -18.39 -4.74
CA ASP A 76 4.12 -18.27 -3.70
C ASP A 76 4.69 -19.63 -3.33
N THR A 77 3.83 -20.64 -3.22
CA THR A 77 4.23 -22.03 -2.97
C THR A 77 5.15 -22.57 -4.07
N ARG A 78 4.80 -22.33 -5.35
CA ARG A 78 5.61 -22.76 -6.51
C ARG A 78 6.97 -22.07 -6.57
N GLU A 79 7.01 -20.75 -6.36
CA GLU A 79 8.27 -20.03 -6.34
C GLU A 79 9.18 -20.45 -5.19
N MET A 80 8.61 -20.81 -4.06
CA MET A 80 9.37 -21.36 -2.94
C MET A 80 9.89 -22.77 -3.24
N GLU A 81 9.14 -23.59 -3.98
CA GLU A 81 9.57 -24.95 -4.40
C GLU A 81 10.88 -24.93 -5.17
N GLU A 82 11.02 -23.97 -6.10
CA GLU A 82 12.23 -23.81 -6.94
C GLU A 82 13.46 -23.41 -6.09
N ARG A 83 13.26 -22.79 -4.93
CA ARG A 83 14.32 -22.22 -4.09
C ARG A 83 14.58 -23.04 -2.82
N ASN A 84 13.54 -23.53 -2.18
CA ASN A 84 13.60 -24.31 -0.93
C ASN A 84 12.35 -25.21 -0.78
N ALA A 85 12.48 -26.48 -1.18
CA ALA A 85 11.40 -27.46 -1.14
C ALA A 85 10.89 -27.75 0.30
N LEU A 86 11.71 -27.52 1.33
CA LEU A 86 11.28 -27.67 2.71
C LEU A 86 10.29 -26.57 3.10
N LEU A 87 10.67 -25.31 2.90
CA LEU A 87 9.80 -24.17 3.22
C LEU A 87 8.52 -24.15 2.38
N GLN A 88 8.60 -24.58 1.12
CA GLN A 88 7.44 -24.75 0.24
C GLN A 88 6.38 -25.66 0.87
N LYS A 89 6.79 -26.71 1.57
CA LYS A 89 5.90 -27.67 2.22
C LYS A 89 5.47 -27.22 3.62
N GLU A 90 6.42 -26.72 4.40
CA GLU A 90 6.20 -26.44 5.83
C GLU A 90 5.35 -25.18 6.07
N ILE A 91 5.50 -24.12 5.25
CA ILE A 91 4.71 -22.91 5.43
C ILE A 91 3.20 -23.17 5.30
N PRO A 92 2.69 -23.70 4.18
CA PRO A 92 1.25 -23.97 4.06
C PRO A 92 0.76 -25.06 5.02
N ALA A 93 1.60 -26.04 5.34
CA ALA A 93 1.24 -27.09 6.31
C ALA A 93 1.03 -26.48 7.71
N THR A 94 1.92 -25.59 8.16
CA THR A 94 1.81 -24.96 9.47
C THR A 94 0.65 -23.96 9.51
N ILE A 95 0.38 -23.21 8.43
CA ILE A 95 -0.83 -22.39 8.32
C ILE A 95 -2.08 -23.24 8.54
N ASN A 96 -2.20 -24.36 7.83
CA ASN A 96 -3.35 -25.24 7.92
C ASN A 96 -3.48 -25.90 9.31
N SER A 97 -2.35 -26.29 9.94
CA SER A 97 -2.32 -26.81 11.30
C SER A 97 -2.84 -25.76 12.30
N THR A 98 -2.32 -24.52 12.23
CA THR A 98 -2.76 -23.43 13.10
C THR A 98 -4.27 -23.18 13.00
N ILE A 99 -4.82 -23.15 11.77
CA ILE A 99 -6.25 -22.98 11.55
C ILE A 99 -7.06 -24.14 12.15
N SER A 100 -6.61 -25.38 11.93
CA SER A 100 -7.26 -26.58 12.47
C SER A 100 -7.24 -26.59 14.00
N ASP A 101 -6.10 -26.30 14.60
CA ASP A 101 -5.93 -26.28 16.05
C ASP A 101 -6.71 -25.13 16.70
N ALA A 102 -6.78 -23.97 16.05
CA ALA A 102 -7.61 -22.86 16.51
C ALA A 102 -9.10 -23.23 16.51
N ARG A 103 -9.58 -23.88 15.46
CA ARG A 103 -10.97 -24.37 15.38
C ARG A 103 -11.29 -25.42 16.45
N SER A 104 -10.32 -26.27 16.79
CA SER A 104 -10.46 -27.27 17.84
C SER A 104 -10.35 -26.73 19.27
N GLY A 105 -9.99 -25.46 19.45
CA GLY A 105 -9.79 -24.83 20.75
C GLY A 105 -8.43 -25.15 21.40
N ASN A 106 -7.47 -25.68 20.65
CA ASN A 106 -6.18 -26.09 21.16
C ASN A 106 -5.17 -24.94 21.21
N GLN A 107 -5.33 -24.01 22.16
CA GLN A 107 -4.47 -22.83 22.31
C GLN A 107 -2.97 -23.17 22.40
N ALA A 108 -2.59 -24.26 23.02
CA ALA A 108 -1.18 -24.63 23.19
C ALA A 108 -0.54 -25.03 21.84
N ALA A 109 -1.26 -25.81 21.02
CA ALA A 109 -0.81 -26.16 19.68
C ALA A 109 -0.74 -24.90 18.78
N VAL A 110 -1.77 -24.07 18.79
CA VAL A 110 -1.77 -22.78 18.06
C VAL A 110 -0.55 -21.95 18.39
N SER A 111 -0.20 -21.80 19.68
CA SER A 111 0.98 -21.02 20.09
C SER A 111 2.29 -21.59 19.55
N THR A 112 2.39 -22.94 19.50
CA THR A 112 3.55 -23.64 18.94
C THR A 112 3.64 -23.42 17.43
N ASP A 113 2.54 -23.60 16.71
CA ASP A 113 2.46 -23.43 15.27
C ASP A 113 2.76 -22.01 14.84
N VAL A 114 2.23 -21.01 15.55
CA VAL A 114 2.52 -19.58 15.29
C VAL A 114 4.01 -19.28 15.44
N SER A 115 4.65 -19.82 16.49
CA SER A 115 6.10 -19.66 16.69
C SER A 115 6.90 -20.30 15.55
N GLN A 116 6.51 -21.49 15.13
CA GLN A 116 7.14 -22.24 14.06
C GLN A 116 6.97 -21.56 12.71
N LEU A 117 5.75 -21.11 12.39
CA LEU A 117 5.47 -20.37 11.16
C LEU A 117 6.27 -19.07 11.08
N ASN A 118 6.36 -18.31 12.17
CA ASN A 118 7.19 -17.12 12.22
C ASN A 118 8.65 -17.44 11.87
N GLY A 119 9.20 -18.53 12.38
CA GLY A 119 10.54 -19.00 12.02
C GLY A 119 10.67 -19.32 10.52
N TYR A 120 9.74 -20.07 9.97
CA TYR A 120 9.75 -20.41 8.53
C TYR A 120 9.61 -19.17 7.64
N LEU A 121 8.79 -18.18 8.03
CA LEU A 121 8.66 -16.93 7.29
C LEU A 121 9.95 -16.10 7.35
N ASP A 122 10.64 -16.08 8.49
CA ASP A 122 11.94 -15.41 8.60
C ASP A 122 13.01 -16.09 7.75
N GLU A 123 13.00 -17.44 7.67
CA GLU A 123 13.87 -18.21 6.78
C GLU A 123 13.52 -18.01 5.30
N ALA A 124 12.24 -17.79 4.96
CA ALA A 124 11.79 -17.58 3.60
C ALA A 124 12.31 -16.25 3.01
N ILE A 125 12.48 -15.21 3.82
CA ILE A 125 12.96 -13.90 3.38
C ILE A 125 14.28 -13.99 2.60
N PRO A 126 15.39 -14.50 3.15
CA PRO A 126 16.65 -14.58 2.42
C PRO A 126 16.67 -15.62 1.29
N VAL A 127 15.71 -16.53 1.26
CA VAL A 127 15.52 -17.50 0.17
C VAL A 127 14.82 -16.85 -1.03
N ARG A 128 13.80 -16.02 -0.77
CA ARG A 128 12.94 -15.42 -1.80
C ARG A 128 13.48 -14.11 -2.34
N ILE A 129 14.19 -13.34 -1.50
CA ILE A 129 14.68 -12.00 -1.81
C ILE A 129 16.16 -12.06 -2.23
N ASP A 130 16.48 -11.38 -3.33
CA ASP A 130 17.86 -11.30 -3.81
C ASP A 130 18.76 -10.53 -2.82
N LYS A 131 20.03 -10.94 -2.72
CA LYS A 131 20.96 -10.45 -1.69
C LYS A 131 21.16 -8.93 -1.68
N ASP A 132 21.13 -8.29 -2.85
CA ASP A 132 21.23 -6.85 -3.00
C ASP A 132 19.98 -6.10 -2.53
N LYS A 133 18.85 -6.78 -2.45
CA LYS A 133 17.57 -6.25 -1.98
C LYS A 133 17.33 -6.45 -0.49
N LEU A 134 17.94 -7.48 0.13
CA LEU A 134 17.74 -7.79 1.54
C LEU A 134 18.04 -6.64 2.50
N ASN A 135 19.04 -5.80 2.18
CA ASN A 135 19.43 -4.65 2.97
C ASN A 135 19.15 -3.30 2.28
N ASN A 136 18.40 -3.31 1.18
CA ASN A 136 18.08 -2.11 0.44
C ASN A 136 16.99 -1.30 1.17
N SER A 137 17.37 -0.13 1.69
CA SER A 137 16.46 0.72 2.46
C SER A 137 15.23 1.20 1.66
N THR A 138 15.36 1.40 0.34
CA THR A 138 14.22 1.75 -0.53
C THR A 138 13.22 0.60 -0.60
N VAL A 139 13.69 -0.65 -0.71
CA VAL A 139 12.84 -1.85 -0.74
C VAL A 139 12.07 -2.00 0.57
N HIS A 140 12.74 -1.84 1.72
CA HIS A 140 12.07 -1.91 3.02
C HIS A 140 11.07 -0.77 3.22
N ALA A 141 11.40 0.46 2.79
CA ALA A 141 10.49 1.59 2.88
C ALA A 141 9.25 1.37 1.99
N LEU A 142 9.43 0.79 0.80
CA LEU A 142 8.34 0.41 -0.10
C LEU A 142 7.45 -0.67 0.52
N ALA A 143 8.02 -1.65 1.24
CA ALA A 143 7.23 -2.65 1.97
C ALA A 143 6.32 -1.99 3.03
N VAL A 144 6.81 -0.98 3.76
CA VAL A 144 5.97 -0.19 4.68
C VAL A 144 4.79 0.44 3.96
N THR A 145 5.01 0.99 2.74
CA THR A 145 3.91 1.61 1.97
C THR A 145 2.86 0.59 1.52
N PHE A 146 3.27 -0.65 1.21
CA PHE A 146 2.33 -1.71 0.83
C PHE A 146 1.46 -2.12 2.02
N VAL A 147 2.05 -2.32 3.20
CA VAL A 147 1.26 -2.61 4.41
C VAL A 147 0.31 -1.45 4.76
N LEU A 148 0.75 -0.19 4.61
CA LEU A 148 -0.12 0.98 4.84
C LEU A 148 -1.30 1.04 3.86
N LYS A 149 -1.13 0.56 2.64
CA LYS A 149 -2.22 0.43 1.68
C LYS A 149 -3.30 -0.55 2.17
N GLU A 150 -2.87 -1.69 2.71
CA GLU A 150 -3.79 -2.66 3.32
C GLU A 150 -4.48 -2.07 4.57
N VAL A 151 -3.76 -1.29 5.41
CA VAL A 151 -4.38 -0.55 6.54
C VAL A 151 -5.55 0.30 6.07
N LEU A 152 -5.36 1.08 5.00
CA LEU A 152 -6.40 1.95 4.45
C LEU A 152 -7.59 1.15 3.93
N GLU A 153 -7.34 0.03 3.25
CA GLU A 153 -8.39 -0.85 2.73
C GLU A 153 -9.22 -1.45 3.86
N LYS A 154 -8.56 -2.13 4.81
CA LYS A 154 -9.25 -2.77 5.93
C LYS A 154 -9.98 -1.76 6.82
N TYR A 155 -9.39 -0.56 7.06
CA TYR A 155 -10.07 0.49 7.81
C TYR A 155 -11.28 1.06 7.06
N GLY A 156 -11.13 1.32 5.77
CA GLY A 156 -12.24 1.77 4.92
C GLY A 156 -13.44 0.82 4.97
N ASP A 157 -13.16 -0.46 4.87
CA ASP A 157 -14.17 -1.51 4.98
C ASP A 157 -14.78 -1.58 6.39
N ALA A 158 -13.95 -1.44 7.45
CA ALA A 158 -14.40 -1.48 8.83
C ALA A 158 -15.41 -0.39 9.19
N ILE A 159 -15.31 0.77 8.55
CA ILE A 159 -16.25 1.90 8.72
C ILE A 159 -17.31 1.98 7.63
N ASN A 160 -17.38 0.99 6.72
CA ASN A 160 -18.26 0.98 5.54
C ASN A 160 -18.12 2.25 4.69
N SER A 161 -16.88 2.63 4.40
CA SER A 161 -16.59 3.81 3.59
C SER A 161 -17.11 3.64 2.16
N THR A 162 -17.79 4.67 1.66
CA THR A 162 -18.27 4.72 0.27
C THR A 162 -17.19 5.09 -0.74
N VAL A 163 -15.99 5.46 -0.25
CA VAL A 163 -14.85 5.84 -1.08
C VAL A 163 -13.66 4.93 -0.78
N ASN A 164 -12.83 4.71 -1.78
CA ASN A 164 -11.57 3.99 -1.61
C ASN A 164 -10.56 4.89 -0.87
N LEU A 165 -10.13 4.48 0.33
CA LEU A 165 -9.17 5.25 1.13
C LEU A 165 -7.77 5.27 0.51
N ASN A 166 -7.47 4.40 -0.44
CA ASN A 166 -6.23 4.42 -1.21
C ASN A 166 -6.22 5.49 -2.31
N ASP A 167 -7.37 6.08 -2.65
CA ASP A 167 -7.48 7.14 -3.66
C ASP A 167 -7.30 8.53 -3.02
N ILE A 168 -6.11 9.11 -3.15
CA ILE A 168 -5.76 10.42 -2.61
C ILE A 168 -6.69 11.56 -3.11
N SER A 169 -7.30 11.40 -4.29
CA SER A 169 -8.23 12.40 -4.85
C SER A 169 -9.50 12.56 -4.02
N GLN A 170 -9.79 11.59 -3.16
CA GLN A 170 -10.95 11.57 -2.28
C GLN A 170 -10.72 12.32 -0.96
N ILE A 171 -9.51 12.82 -0.70
CA ILE A 171 -9.21 13.61 0.50
C ILE A 171 -9.88 14.98 0.41
N ASN A 172 -10.73 15.30 1.38
CA ASN A 172 -11.33 16.63 1.47
C ASN A 172 -10.36 17.61 2.14
N MET A 173 -9.63 18.37 1.31
CA MET A 173 -8.66 19.37 1.78
C MET A 173 -9.30 20.67 2.32
N GLY A 174 -10.61 20.88 2.16
CA GLY A 174 -11.30 22.13 2.48
C GLY A 174 -12.14 22.14 3.75
N GLY A 175 -12.26 21.03 4.46
CA GLY A 175 -13.07 20.93 5.67
C GLY A 175 -12.26 21.21 6.94
N ASN A 176 -12.86 21.92 7.91
CA ASN A 176 -12.42 21.81 9.31
C ASN A 176 -12.58 20.37 9.71
N VAL A 177 -11.49 19.60 9.74
CA VAL A 177 -11.47 18.22 10.21
C VAL A 177 -11.70 18.27 11.73
N GLN A 178 -12.97 18.34 12.14
CA GLN A 178 -13.30 17.95 13.51
C GLN A 178 -13.04 16.45 13.59
N GLN A 179 -12.12 16.08 14.45
CA GLN A 179 -11.77 14.69 14.72
C GLN A 179 -13.00 14.00 15.34
N MET A 180 -13.90 13.54 14.48
CA MET A 180 -15.13 12.85 14.89
C MET A 180 -14.84 11.34 14.87
N SER A 181 -15.18 10.69 15.99
CA SER A 181 -15.19 9.23 16.02
C SER A 181 -16.32 8.69 15.15
N VAL A 182 -15.99 7.70 14.33
CA VAL A 182 -16.95 7.02 13.45
C VAL A 182 -17.34 5.65 14.01
N PRO A 183 -18.56 5.16 13.74
CA PRO A 183 -18.95 3.82 14.14
C PRO A 183 -18.14 2.77 13.36
N ILE A 184 -17.71 1.73 14.06
CA ILE A 184 -17.13 0.53 13.45
C ILE A 184 -18.29 -0.43 13.13
N VAL A 185 -18.45 -0.78 11.87
CA VAL A 185 -19.49 -1.71 11.38
C VAL A 185 -18.97 -3.14 11.23
N ASP A 186 -17.65 -3.30 11.04
CA ASP A 186 -16.97 -4.59 10.98
C ASP A 186 -15.77 -4.61 11.94
N GLN A 187 -15.94 -5.32 13.06
CA GLN A 187 -14.95 -5.38 14.13
C GLN A 187 -13.68 -6.14 13.70
N LEU A 188 -13.81 -7.21 12.90
CA LEU A 188 -12.65 -8.01 12.47
C LEU A 188 -11.76 -7.22 11.51
N LYS A 189 -12.36 -6.50 10.56
CA LYS A 189 -11.63 -5.61 9.66
C LYS A 189 -10.97 -4.45 10.40
N TYR A 190 -11.63 -3.93 11.42
CA TYR A 190 -11.04 -2.89 12.28
C TYR A 190 -9.81 -3.42 13.03
N GLU A 191 -9.92 -4.57 13.69
CA GLU A 191 -8.80 -5.22 14.38
C GLU A 191 -7.65 -5.50 13.41
N ASN A 192 -7.98 -5.99 12.21
CA ASN A 192 -6.99 -6.23 11.16
C ASN A 192 -6.25 -4.94 10.78
N SER A 193 -6.97 -3.84 10.52
CA SER A 193 -6.35 -2.55 10.20
C SER A 193 -5.40 -2.06 11.31
N MET A 194 -5.75 -2.27 12.57
CA MET A 194 -4.90 -1.94 13.73
C MET A 194 -3.64 -2.82 13.78
N GLY A 195 -3.79 -4.12 13.52
CA GLY A 195 -2.66 -5.05 13.46
C GLY A 195 -1.69 -4.72 12.35
N LEU A 196 -2.20 -4.46 11.16
CA LEU A 196 -1.40 -4.05 10.00
C LEU A 196 -0.69 -2.71 10.23
N ALA A 197 -1.35 -1.72 10.84
CA ALA A 197 -0.71 -0.45 11.21
C ALA A 197 0.43 -0.66 12.22
N THR A 198 0.27 -1.59 13.16
CA THR A 198 1.33 -1.98 14.10
C THR A 198 2.48 -2.67 13.36
N ALA A 199 2.18 -3.55 12.41
CA ALA A 199 3.19 -4.22 11.58
C ALA A 199 3.95 -3.20 10.70
N ALA A 200 3.27 -2.23 10.10
CA ALA A 200 3.90 -1.15 9.34
C ALA A 200 4.85 -0.32 10.22
N GLN A 201 4.44 0.02 11.45
CA GLN A 201 5.29 0.72 12.41
C GLN A 201 6.53 -0.12 12.77
N GLN A 202 6.38 -1.43 12.96
CA GLN A 202 7.50 -2.32 13.29
C GLN A 202 8.48 -2.46 12.13
N LEU A 203 8.00 -2.67 10.90
CA LEU A 203 8.82 -2.67 9.69
C LEU A 203 9.60 -1.35 9.55
N PHE A 204 8.96 -0.23 9.83
CA PHE A 204 9.63 1.07 9.80
C PHE A 204 10.67 1.22 10.90
N ASN A 205 10.40 0.77 12.12
CA ASN A 205 11.38 0.82 13.22
C ASN A 205 12.63 0.00 12.88
N ASP A 206 12.48 -1.18 12.29
CA ASP A 206 13.60 -2.01 11.83
C ASP A 206 14.41 -1.33 10.71
N LEU A 207 13.72 -0.63 9.80
CA LEU A 207 14.34 0.18 8.75
C LEU A 207 15.11 1.36 9.35
N ALA A 208 14.49 2.12 10.26
CA ALA A 208 15.08 3.30 10.90
C ALA A 208 16.33 2.95 11.72
N ALA A 209 16.31 1.82 12.44
CA ALA A 209 17.44 1.32 13.21
C ALA A 209 18.69 1.04 12.36
N LYS A 210 18.49 0.65 11.08
CA LYS A 210 19.56 0.40 10.11
C LYS A 210 20.00 1.66 9.35
N ASN A 211 19.26 2.78 9.45
CA ASN A 211 19.48 4.03 8.69
C ASN A 211 19.55 5.23 9.64
N THR A 212 20.48 5.21 10.56
CA THR A 212 20.66 6.25 11.60
C THR A 212 21.13 7.60 11.05
N ASP A 213 21.70 7.61 9.85
CA ASP A 213 22.06 8.82 9.08
C ASP A 213 20.83 9.65 8.68
N LYS A 214 19.63 9.06 8.73
CA LYS A 214 18.34 9.69 8.41
C LYS A 214 17.51 10.04 9.65
N SER A 215 18.12 10.20 10.82
CA SER A 215 17.44 10.31 12.13
C SER A 215 16.28 11.34 12.11
N THR A 216 16.50 12.54 11.59
CA THR A 216 15.46 13.59 11.54
C THR A 216 14.23 13.17 10.72
N SER A 217 14.42 12.49 9.59
CA SER A 217 13.30 11.97 8.79
C SER A 217 12.65 10.78 9.49
N ASN A 218 13.46 9.90 10.09
CA ASN A 218 12.97 8.75 10.83
C ASN A 218 12.09 9.16 12.02
N ASP A 219 12.50 10.21 12.77
CA ASP A 219 11.71 10.74 13.90
C ASP A 219 10.34 11.27 13.42
N LYS A 220 10.30 11.97 12.29
CA LYS A 220 9.05 12.45 11.69
C LYS A 220 8.12 11.31 11.28
N ILE A 221 8.65 10.32 10.58
CA ILE A 221 7.86 9.17 10.10
C ILE A 221 7.36 8.35 11.29
N SER A 222 8.21 8.11 12.30
CA SER A 222 7.82 7.41 13.54
C SER A 222 6.69 8.14 14.27
N ALA A 223 6.79 9.47 14.38
CA ALA A 223 5.73 10.28 14.99
C ALA A 223 4.42 10.20 14.20
N ALA A 224 4.50 10.24 12.86
CA ALA A 224 3.32 10.12 11.99
C ALA A 224 2.67 8.73 12.06
N LEU A 225 3.45 7.64 12.10
CA LEU A 225 2.95 6.28 12.31
C LEU A 225 2.31 6.11 13.69
N THR A 226 2.91 6.70 14.73
CA THR A 226 2.33 6.72 16.08
C THR A 226 1.01 7.47 16.09
N LYS A 227 0.92 8.59 15.37
CA LYS A 227 -0.33 9.35 15.23
C LYS A 227 -1.40 8.57 14.49
N LEU A 228 -1.05 7.89 13.40
CA LEU A 228 -1.97 7.00 12.68
C LEU A 228 -2.57 5.95 13.62
N LEU A 229 -1.74 5.25 14.41
CA LEU A 229 -2.21 4.26 15.38
C LEU A 229 -3.15 4.88 16.43
N GLN A 230 -2.85 6.08 16.91
CA GLN A 230 -3.74 6.80 17.85
C GLN A 230 -5.06 7.16 17.19
N ASP A 231 -5.06 7.62 15.94
CA ASP A 231 -6.26 8.01 15.22
C ASP A 231 -7.12 6.79 14.87
N LEU A 232 -6.51 5.69 14.45
CA LEU A 232 -7.22 4.41 14.28
C LEU A 232 -7.85 3.96 15.61
N ASN A 233 -7.10 3.98 16.71
CA ASN A 233 -7.62 3.61 18.04
C ASN A 233 -8.78 4.51 18.51
N ASN A 234 -8.75 5.79 18.15
CA ASN A 234 -9.81 6.74 18.39
C ASN A 234 -10.98 6.63 17.40
N LYS A 235 -10.90 5.69 16.45
CA LYS A 235 -11.89 5.50 15.40
C LYS A 235 -12.11 6.77 14.57
N ALA A 236 -11.01 7.44 14.21
CA ALA A 236 -11.03 8.69 13.47
C ALA A 236 -11.75 8.55 12.13
N ASP A 237 -12.30 9.65 11.64
CA ASP A 237 -12.93 9.65 10.32
C ASP A 237 -11.94 9.35 9.18
N ARG A 238 -12.46 8.92 8.04
CA ARG A 238 -11.68 8.53 6.88
C ARG A 238 -10.68 9.58 6.41
N ASN A 239 -11.07 10.88 6.42
CA ASN A 239 -10.18 11.94 5.96
C ASN A 239 -8.97 12.12 6.87
N THR A 240 -9.14 11.94 8.18
CA THR A 240 -8.05 11.95 9.15
C THR A 240 -7.06 10.84 8.85
N VAL A 241 -7.54 9.59 8.71
CA VAL A 241 -6.69 8.42 8.44
C VAL A 241 -6.01 8.52 7.07
N MET A 242 -6.73 8.92 6.03
CA MET A 242 -6.15 9.18 4.70
C MET A 242 -5.08 10.28 4.74
N THR A 243 -5.31 11.36 5.50
CA THR A 243 -4.34 12.46 5.67
C THR A 243 -3.08 11.97 6.35
N ASP A 244 -3.20 11.14 7.40
CA ASP A 244 -2.03 10.58 8.09
C ASP A 244 -1.16 9.75 7.14
N VAL A 245 -1.77 8.88 6.34
CA VAL A 245 -1.02 8.03 5.42
C VAL A 245 -0.51 8.82 4.20
N HIS A 246 -1.41 9.47 3.44
CA HIS A 246 -1.06 10.04 2.13
C HIS A 246 -0.33 11.38 2.20
N ILE A 247 -0.59 12.19 3.25
CA ILE A 247 -0.05 13.55 3.32
C ILE A 247 1.13 13.63 4.29
N LYS A 248 1.15 12.79 5.35
CA LYS A 248 2.21 12.86 6.36
C LYS A 248 3.23 11.74 6.22
N ILE A 249 2.79 10.47 6.06
CA ILE A 249 3.72 9.33 6.06
C ILE A 249 4.35 9.10 4.69
N HIS A 250 3.54 8.95 3.63
CA HIS A 250 4.04 8.61 2.29
C HIS A 250 5.06 9.63 1.74
N PRO A 251 4.83 10.98 1.79
CA PRO A 251 5.81 11.93 1.26
C PRO A 251 7.15 11.89 1.99
N ASP A 252 7.12 11.70 3.31
CA ASP A 252 8.34 11.61 4.11
C ASP A 252 9.11 10.30 3.83
N LEU A 253 8.41 9.15 3.64
CA LEU A 253 9.02 7.89 3.20
C LEU A 253 9.65 8.03 1.81
N VAL A 254 8.90 8.58 0.85
CA VAL A 254 9.37 8.81 -0.53
C VAL A 254 10.63 9.66 -0.53
N SER A 255 10.63 10.77 0.20
CA SER A 255 11.74 11.71 0.26
C SER A 255 12.96 11.12 0.98
N ALA A 256 12.77 10.45 2.13
CA ALA A 256 13.86 9.92 2.94
C ALA A 256 14.56 8.71 2.29
N TYR A 257 13.78 7.86 1.59
CA TYR A 257 14.26 6.57 1.08
C TYR A 257 14.30 6.47 -0.44
N ASN A 258 14.12 7.60 -1.15
CA ASN A 258 14.19 7.69 -2.60
C ASN A 258 13.24 6.67 -3.31
N ILE A 259 12.03 6.52 -2.79
CA ILE A 259 11.04 5.65 -3.42
C ILE A 259 10.63 6.28 -4.75
N GLN A 260 10.72 5.53 -5.83
CA GLN A 260 10.24 5.99 -7.13
C GLN A 260 8.72 5.88 -7.17
N THR A 261 8.05 7.01 -7.33
CA THR A 261 6.60 7.06 -7.58
C THR A 261 6.37 6.99 -9.07
N VAL A 262 5.53 6.06 -9.50
CA VAL A 262 5.07 6.03 -10.90
C VAL A 262 3.93 7.03 -11.00
N PRO A 263 4.05 8.09 -11.85
CA PRO A 263 2.95 9.02 -12.03
C PRO A 263 1.73 8.27 -12.59
N GLU A 264 0.59 8.33 -11.93
CA GLU A 264 -0.67 7.73 -12.42
C GLU A 264 -1.26 8.46 -13.63
N PHE A 265 -0.63 9.55 -14.06
CA PHE A 265 -1.02 10.13 -15.33
C PHE A 265 -0.62 9.19 -16.45
N PRO A 266 -1.59 8.74 -17.25
CA PRO A 266 -1.28 8.02 -18.47
C PRO A 266 -0.57 8.98 -19.44
N MET A 267 0.74 9.20 -19.22
CA MET A 267 1.58 9.91 -20.20
C MET A 267 1.29 9.45 -21.63
N PRO A 268 1.00 8.14 -21.88
CA PRO A 268 0.51 7.71 -23.18
C PRO A 268 -0.78 8.41 -23.64
N ALA A 269 -1.76 8.62 -22.74
CA ALA A 269 -3.01 9.28 -23.13
C ALA A 269 -2.81 10.76 -23.47
N LEU A 270 -1.98 11.47 -22.71
CA LEU A 270 -1.63 12.87 -23.02
C LEU A 270 -0.88 12.96 -24.36
N LEU A 271 0.09 12.07 -24.60
CA LEU A 271 0.82 12.01 -25.87
C LEU A 271 -0.10 11.64 -27.05
N ILE A 272 -1.07 10.76 -26.86
CA ILE A 272 -2.08 10.42 -27.85
C ILE A 272 -2.95 11.63 -28.16
N ILE A 273 -3.44 12.34 -27.15
CA ILE A 273 -4.26 13.55 -27.33
C ILE A 273 -3.48 14.62 -28.07
N ILE A 274 -2.24 14.91 -27.67
CA ILE A 274 -1.36 15.87 -28.35
C ILE A 274 -1.12 15.44 -29.80
N SER A 275 -0.89 14.17 -30.05
CA SER A 275 -0.68 13.61 -31.40
C SER A 275 -1.92 13.74 -32.28
N ILE A 276 -3.11 13.47 -31.74
CA ILE A 276 -4.39 13.63 -32.44
C ILE A 276 -4.65 15.09 -32.78
N VAL A 277 -4.44 16.02 -31.83
CA VAL A 277 -4.60 17.46 -32.03
C VAL A 277 -3.61 17.97 -33.09
N ALA A 278 -2.35 17.54 -33.04
CA ALA A 278 -1.35 17.88 -34.04
C ALA A 278 -1.73 17.37 -35.43
N MET A 279 -2.21 16.13 -35.55
CA MET A 279 -2.65 15.52 -36.81
C MET A 279 -3.87 16.24 -37.41
N ILE A 280 -4.86 16.57 -36.60
CA ILE A 280 -6.03 17.35 -37.03
C ILE A 280 -5.61 18.75 -37.52
N THR A 281 -4.68 19.37 -36.82
CA THR A 281 -4.18 20.72 -37.17
C THR A 281 -3.44 20.69 -38.51
N ILE A 282 -2.54 19.72 -38.70
CA ILE A 282 -1.77 19.54 -39.95
C ILE A 282 -2.68 19.24 -41.13
N THR A 283 -3.65 18.35 -40.96
CA THR A 283 -4.58 17.97 -42.03
C THR A 283 -5.48 19.13 -42.45
N ARG A 284 -5.96 19.96 -41.51
CA ARG A 284 -6.72 21.17 -41.82
C ARG A 284 -5.88 22.21 -42.53
N PHE A 285 -4.61 22.39 -42.17
CA PHE A 285 -3.73 23.31 -42.89
C PHE A 285 -3.42 22.86 -44.32
N ARG A 286 -3.24 21.56 -44.58
CA ARG A 286 -3.04 20.99 -45.92
C ARG A 286 -4.29 21.17 -46.80
N SER A 287 -5.49 20.90 -46.29
CA SER A 287 -6.73 21.03 -47.04
C SER A 287 -7.07 22.48 -47.42
N MET A 288 -6.59 23.49 -46.66
CA MET A 288 -6.75 24.89 -46.98
C MET A 288 -5.76 25.36 -48.06
N LYS A 289 -4.57 24.76 -48.20
CA LYS A 289 -3.60 25.09 -49.30
C LYS A 289 -3.96 24.49 -50.66
N LEU A 290 -4.78 23.43 -50.67
CA LEU A 290 -5.22 22.80 -51.92
C LEU A 290 -6.49 23.44 -52.52
N ARG A 291 -7.08 24.46 -51.84
CA ARG A 291 -8.25 25.23 -52.31
C ARG A 291 -7.92 26.67 -52.74
N GLN A 292 -6.66 27.02 -52.81
CA GLN A 292 -6.11 28.21 -53.48
C GLN A 292 -5.37 27.81 -54.76
#